data_1ea12bfea965efed7e299fda33432b62
#
_entry.id   1ea12bfea965efed7e299fda33432b62
#
_cell.length_a   1.000
_cell.length_b   1.000
_cell.length_c   1.000
_cell.angle_alpha   90.00
_cell.angle_beta   90.00
_cell.angle_gamma   90.00
#
_symmetry.space_group_name_H-M   'P 1'
#
loop_
_entity.id
_entity.type
_entity.pdbx_description
1 polymer ?
#
loop_
_entity_poly.entity_id
_entity_poly.type
_entity_poly.pdbx_seq_one_letter_code
_entity_poly.pdbx_strand_id
1 'polypeptide(L)'
;MVEPSAPACHRQHRSTRLLGLLGEVVKHYNGAVFMEQLEIAFHPRSIAVVGASGNPLSMGYHFVLHLVNYGYRGQIYPVTPHWSEVLGFKAYPALKDIPGPVDYVICCLPASKVPALLTECPQKGVKVVHLFTARFSETGREDAAKLEMELLRQAQEVDIRLLGPNCIGIYYPKEGTSFGYDFPSEPGKVGMLSQSGGAATEFVRYASLRGIRFSKVISYGNALDLNEADFLEYLCQDHETEIIASYIEGIKEGRRFLSVLSRAALSKPVIILKAGRGSAGAKAAASHTAALAGSLRTWETAIRQAEAIQARTLEEMIDLVVSFYFLPPILGKRVGIVGGGGGTSVLSADQWEEAGFSVVPLPPQIDQEIKKTLPELW
;
A
#
# COMPACT_ATOMS: atom_id res chain seq x y z
N MET A 1 43.06 45.00 -8.04
CA MET A 1 41.89 44.39 -7.40
C MET A 1 41.57 43.15 -8.20
N VAL A 2 41.87 42.00 -7.65
CA VAL A 2 41.76 40.68 -8.31
C VAL A 2 40.54 40.01 -7.71
N GLU A 3 39.56 39.66 -8.54
CA GLU A 3 38.39 38.83 -8.14
C GLU A 3 38.82 37.38 -7.91
N PRO A 4 38.30 36.67 -6.90
CA PRO A 4 38.57 35.26 -6.73
C PRO A 4 37.56 34.43 -7.53
N SER A 5 38.09 33.55 -8.37
CA SER A 5 37.35 32.51 -9.11
C SER A 5 36.75 31.45 -8.19
N ALA A 6 35.45 31.16 -8.37
CA ALA A 6 34.75 30.08 -7.70
C ALA A 6 35.16 28.68 -8.23
N PRO A 7 35.25 27.64 -7.38
CA PRO A 7 35.59 26.30 -7.84
C PRO A 7 34.42 25.62 -8.52
N ALA A 8 34.66 25.01 -9.66
CA ALA A 8 33.72 24.25 -10.46
C ALA A 8 33.22 22.98 -9.71
N CYS A 9 31.92 22.78 -9.76
CA CYS A 9 31.20 21.68 -9.15
C CYS A 9 31.42 20.37 -9.92
N HIS A 10 32.31 19.49 -9.44
CA HIS A 10 32.52 18.13 -9.94
C HIS A 10 31.56 17.12 -9.24
N ARG A 11 30.25 17.25 -9.39
CA ARG A 11 29.29 16.30 -8.82
C ARG A 11 28.28 15.67 -9.80
N GLN A 12 28.44 15.87 -11.10
CA GLN A 12 27.43 15.35 -12.07
C GLN A 12 27.74 14.00 -12.72
N HIS A 13 28.87 13.36 -12.47
CA HIS A 13 29.24 12.12 -13.17
C HIS A 13 29.03 10.80 -12.41
N ARG A 14 28.57 10.82 -11.16
CA ARG A 14 28.35 9.58 -10.39
C ARG A 14 26.93 8.99 -10.48
N SER A 15 25.91 9.80 -10.78
CA SER A 15 24.51 9.31 -10.84
C SER A 15 24.16 8.57 -12.14
N THR A 16 24.86 8.88 -13.23
CA THR A 16 24.60 8.28 -14.56
C THR A 16 25.09 6.83 -14.68
N ARG A 17 26.05 6.39 -13.89
CA ARG A 17 26.52 4.99 -13.91
C ARG A 17 25.58 4.01 -13.18
N LEU A 18 24.88 4.46 -12.14
CA LEU A 18 23.87 3.63 -11.47
C LEU A 18 22.59 3.45 -12.32
N LEU A 19 22.21 4.46 -13.10
CA LEU A 19 21.07 4.39 -14.03
C LEU A 19 21.34 3.45 -15.24
N GLY A 20 22.60 3.29 -15.65
CA GLY A 20 23.00 2.39 -16.72
C GLY A 20 22.92 0.89 -16.35
N LEU A 21 23.06 0.55 -15.07
CA LEU A 21 22.93 -0.82 -14.57
C LEU A 21 21.47 -1.25 -14.37
N LEU A 22 20.53 -0.32 -14.23
CA LEU A 22 19.09 -0.57 -14.10
C LEU A 22 18.43 -0.89 -15.45
N GLY A 23 19.07 -0.57 -16.58
CA GLY A 23 18.49 -0.76 -17.93
C GLY A 23 18.54 -2.20 -18.49
N GLU A 24 19.35 -3.08 -17.93
CA GLU A 24 19.59 -4.43 -18.50
C GLU A 24 18.86 -5.58 -17.79
N VAL A 25 18.15 -5.34 -16.69
CA VAL A 25 17.54 -6.41 -15.85
C VAL A 25 16.01 -6.47 -15.97
N VAL A 26 15.37 -5.69 -16.84
CA VAL A 26 13.90 -5.79 -17.02
C VAL A 26 13.59 -7.00 -17.92
N LYS A 27 13.52 -8.20 -17.33
CA LYS A 27 12.79 -9.31 -17.97
C LYS A 27 11.32 -8.93 -18.08
N HIS A 28 10.79 -8.90 -19.30
CA HIS A 28 9.35 -8.83 -19.53
C HIS A 28 8.73 -10.12 -18.97
N TYR A 29 8.19 -10.05 -17.73
CA TYR A 29 7.37 -11.12 -17.21
C TYR A 29 6.11 -11.24 -18.07
N ASN A 30 5.78 -12.48 -18.48
CA ASN A 30 4.49 -12.76 -19.11
C ASN A 30 3.39 -12.35 -18.10
N GLY A 31 2.53 -11.39 -18.46
CA GLY A 31 1.55 -10.79 -17.52
C GLY A 31 0.65 -11.82 -16.83
N ALA A 32 0.35 -12.95 -17.48
CA ALA A 32 -0.45 -14.02 -16.89
C ALA A 32 0.29 -14.73 -15.73
N VAL A 33 1.56 -15.08 -15.91
CA VAL A 33 2.39 -15.73 -14.87
C VAL A 33 2.61 -14.78 -13.69
N PHE A 34 2.77 -13.50 -13.97
CA PHE A 34 2.92 -12.48 -12.95
C PHE A 34 1.68 -12.38 -12.05
N MET A 35 0.49 -12.33 -12.64
CA MET A 35 -0.77 -12.27 -11.87
C MET A 35 -0.98 -13.54 -11.05
N GLU A 36 -0.62 -14.72 -11.57
CA GLU A 36 -0.69 -15.97 -10.82
C GLU A 36 0.22 -15.99 -9.59
N GLN A 37 1.43 -15.43 -9.69
CA GLN A 37 2.32 -15.30 -8.53
C GLN A 37 1.77 -14.32 -7.48
N LEU A 38 1.12 -13.23 -7.90
CA LEU A 38 0.45 -12.31 -6.97
C LEU A 38 -0.76 -12.96 -6.29
N GLU A 39 -1.55 -13.77 -7.01
CA GLU A 39 -2.65 -14.54 -6.40
C GLU A 39 -2.15 -15.44 -5.26
N ILE A 40 -0.98 -16.07 -5.42
CA ILE A 40 -0.38 -16.87 -4.34
C ILE A 40 -0.05 -16.00 -3.11
N ALA A 41 0.36 -14.74 -3.30
CA ALA A 41 0.62 -13.84 -2.19
C ALA A 41 -0.65 -13.49 -1.40
N PHE A 42 -1.79 -13.40 -2.07
CA PHE A 42 -3.08 -13.10 -1.44
C PHE A 42 -3.82 -14.33 -0.94
N HIS A 43 -3.65 -15.48 -1.58
CA HIS A 43 -4.31 -16.75 -1.24
C HIS A 43 -3.31 -17.88 -0.93
N PRO A 44 -2.33 -17.66 -0.01
CA PRO A 44 -1.37 -18.70 0.32
C PRO A 44 -2.04 -19.83 1.10
N ARG A 45 -1.71 -21.08 0.76
CA ARG A 45 -2.16 -22.26 1.52
C ARG A 45 -1.28 -22.50 2.77
N SER A 46 -0.10 -21.90 2.77
CA SER A 46 0.86 -22.00 3.86
C SER A 46 1.73 -20.75 3.97
N ILE A 47 1.94 -20.30 5.20
CA ILE A 47 2.77 -19.13 5.53
C ILE A 47 3.86 -19.56 6.51
N ALA A 48 5.12 -19.32 6.17
CA ALA A 48 6.22 -19.44 7.12
C ALA A 48 6.65 -18.06 7.63
N VAL A 49 6.71 -17.90 8.96
CA VAL A 49 7.24 -16.70 9.61
C VAL A 49 8.69 -16.97 10.03
N VAL A 50 9.65 -16.51 9.24
CA VAL A 50 11.08 -16.73 9.45
C VAL A 50 11.67 -15.63 10.32
N GLY A 51 12.23 -16.00 11.46
CA GLY A 51 12.55 -15.10 12.57
C GLY A 51 11.39 -14.98 13.56
N ALA A 52 10.53 -15.99 13.62
CA ALA A 52 9.49 -16.11 14.65
C ALA A 52 10.12 -16.18 16.04
N SER A 53 9.37 -15.81 17.05
CA SER A 53 9.84 -15.75 18.44
C SER A 53 8.71 -16.02 19.42
N GLY A 54 9.02 -16.62 20.56
CA GLY A 54 8.10 -16.67 21.70
C GLY A 54 8.07 -15.38 22.53
N ASN A 55 8.92 -14.39 22.21
CA ASN A 55 8.94 -13.10 22.90
C ASN A 55 7.85 -12.16 22.35
N PRO A 56 6.87 -11.73 23.18
CA PRO A 56 5.79 -10.81 22.75
C PRO A 56 6.25 -9.43 22.26
N LEU A 57 7.49 -9.03 22.48
CA LEU A 57 8.04 -7.77 21.97
C LEU A 57 8.66 -7.91 20.58
N SER A 58 8.71 -9.11 20.02
CA SER A 58 9.28 -9.39 18.71
C SER A 58 8.23 -9.27 17.61
N MET A 59 8.60 -8.66 16.48
CA MET A 59 7.71 -8.63 15.31
C MET A 59 7.42 -10.03 14.74
N GLY A 60 8.38 -10.97 14.84
CA GLY A 60 8.13 -12.36 14.45
C GLY A 60 7.06 -13.05 15.31
N TYR A 61 6.88 -12.66 16.59
CA TYR A 61 5.75 -13.06 17.41
C TYR A 61 4.44 -12.46 16.90
N HIS A 62 4.46 -11.16 16.60
CA HIS A 62 3.25 -10.44 16.18
C HIS A 62 2.71 -10.94 14.84
N PHE A 63 3.55 -11.28 13.87
CA PHE A 63 3.08 -11.86 12.62
C PHE A 63 2.36 -13.20 12.83
N VAL A 64 2.89 -14.07 13.70
CA VAL A 64 2.18 -15.32 14.05
C VAL A 64 0.87 -15.00 14.77
N LEU A 65 0.89 -14.08 15.74
CA LEU A 65 -0.30 -13.65 16.49
C LEU A 65 -1.40 -13.07 15.57
N HIS A 66 -1.02 -12.27 14.57
CA HIS A 66 -1.99 -11.71 13.62
C HIS A 66 -2.67 -12.81 12.79
N LEU A 67 -1.91 -13.79 12.28
CA LEU A 67 -2.48 -14.92 11.55
C LEU A 67 -3.48 -15.71 12.40
N VAL A 68 -3.17 -15.89 13.69
CA VAL A 68 -4.08 -16.58 14.63
C VAL A 68 -5.34 -15.73 14.90
N ASN A 69 -5.16 -14.45 15.27
CA ASN A 69 -6.26 -13.59 15.69
C ASN A 69 -7.24 -13.26 14.55
N TYR A 70 -6.74 -13.19 13.33
CA TYR A 70 -7.57 -12.93 12.14
C TYR A 70 -8.10 -14.20 11.47
N GLY A 71 -7.78 -15.38 12.05
CA GLY A 71 -8.36 -16.65 11.61
C GLY A 71 -7.85 -17.14 10.26
N TYR A 72 -6.57 -16.95 9.98
CA TYR A 72 -5.93 -17.52 8.79
C TYR A 72 -6.12 -19.05 8.78
N ARG A 73 -6.64 -19.59 7.66
CA ARG A 73 -7.07 -21.00 7.58
C ARG A 73 -5.99 -21.92 7.01
N GLY A 74 -4.92 -21.39 6.46
CA GLY A 74 -3.81 -22.17 5.93
C GLY A 74 -2.85 -22.65 7.03
N GLN A 75 -1.78 -23.31 6.62
CA GLN A 75 -0.75 -23.79 7.54
C GLN A 75 0.15 -22.65 7.98
N ILE A 76 0.39 -22.53 9.28
CA ILE A 76 1.31 -21.55 9.88
C ILE A 76 2.57 -22.29 10.36
N TYR A 77 3.71 -21.85 9.85
CA TYR A 77 5.03 -22.42 10.20
C TYR A 77 5.94 -21.36 10.83
N PRO A 78 5.99 -21.26 12.17
CA PRO A 78 7.03 -20.47 12.82
C PRO A 78 8.42 -21.09 12.55
N VAL A 79 9.38 -20.25 12.11
CA VAL A 79 10.75 -20.69 11.84
C VAL A 79 11.72 -19.93 12.74
N THR A 80 12.38 -20.64 13.63
CA THR A 80 13.31 -20.08 14.61
C THR A 80 14.18 -21.19 15.23
N PRO A 81 15.49 -20.98 15.39
CA PRO A 81 16.34 -21.96 16.08
C PRO A 81 16.26 -21.90 17.61
N HIS A 82 15.52 -20.92 18.18
CA HIS A 82 15.55 -20.65 19.62
C HIS A 82 14.30 -21.14 20.38
N TRP A 83 13.26 -21.52 19.66
CA TRP A 83 11.97 -21.91 20.25
C TRP A 83 11.48 -23.19 19.59
N SER A 84 10.97 -24.14 20.37
CA SER A 84 10.33 -25.35 19.86
C SER A 84 8.87 -25.13 19.46
N GLU A 85 8.26 -24.06 19.99
CA GLU A 85 6.86 -23.70 19.78
C GLU A 85 6.69 -22.16 19.86
N VAL A 86 5.78 -21.60 19.07
CA VAL A 86 5.33 -20.20 19.13
C VAL A 86 3.81 -20.17 19.04
N LEU A 87 3.12 -19.65 20.06
CA LEU A 87 1.67 -19.53 20.12
C LEU A 87 0.90 -20.84 19.85
N GLY A 88 1.40 -21.97 20.33
CA GLY A 88 0.79 -23.30 20.13
C GLY A 88 1.18 -23.98 18.80
N PHE A 89 1.93 -23.32 17.94
CA PHE A 89 2.41 -23.89 16.69
C PHE A 89 3.84 -24.42 16.86
N LYS A 90 4.08 -25.66 16.40
CA LYS A 90 5.42 -26.22 16.33
C LYS A 90 6.34 -25.30 15.52
N ALA A 91 7.48 -24.93 16.08
CA ALA A 91 8.49 -24.17 15.38
C ALA A 91 9.57 -25.08 14.76
N TYR A 92 10.14 -24.63 13.66
CA TYR A 92 11.18 -25.34 12.91
C TYR A 92 12.49 -24.54 12.96
N PRO A 93 13.66 -25.20 13.09
CA PRO A 93 14.94 -24.48 13.17
C PRO A 93 15.30 -23.70 11.92
N ALA A 94 14.96 -24.20 10.73
CA ALA A 94 15.18 -23.57 9.43
C ALA A 94 13.99 -23.83 8.48
N LEU A 95 13.88 -23.04 7.41
CA LEU A 95 12.79 -23.19 6.43
C LEU A 95 12.79 -24.59 5.80
N LYS A 96 13.96 -25.12 5.50
CA LYS A 96 14.14 -26.46 4.92
C LYS A 96 13.60 -27.61 5.79
N ASP A 97 13.52 -27.41 7.11
CA ASP A 97 13.06 -28.43 8.07
C ASP A 97 11.53 -28.56 8.14
N ILE A 98 10.77 -27.67 7.51
CA ILE A 98 9.33 -27.77 7.40
C ILE A 98 8.96 -29.00 6.55
N PRO A 99 8.03 -29.86 6.99
CA PRO A 99 7.74 -31.12 6.29
C PRO A 99 7.01 -30.96 4.94
N GLY A 100 6.31 -29.82 4.73
CA GLY A 100 5.51 -29.57 3.53
C GLY A 100 6.04 -28.40 2.68
N PRO A 101 5.33 -28.07 1.58
CA PRO A 101 5.59 -26.88 0.79
C PRO A 101 5.19 -25.62 1.57
N VAL A 102 5.79 -24.49 1.16
CA VAL A 102 5.52 -23.17 1.71
C VAL A 102 5.26 -22.21 0.56
N ASP A 103 4.06 -21.64 0.49
CA ASP A 103 3.68 -20.72 -0.59
C ASP A 103 4.23 -19.30 -0.35
N TYR A 104 4.18 -18.83 0.91
CA TYR A 104 4.50 -17.45 1.29
C TYR A 104 5.40 -17.40 2.52
N VAL A 105 6.44 -16.59 2.47
CA VAL A 105 7.37 -16.39 3.59
C VAL A 105 7.29 -14.96 4.09
N ILE A 106 7.09 -14.77 5.39
CA ILE A 106 7.28 -13.49 6.08
C ILE A 106 8.65 -13.51 6.75
N CYS A 107 9.57 -12.67 6.29
CA CYS A 107 10.94 -12.61 6.78
C CYS A 107 11.12 -11.49 7.80
N CYS A 108 11.44 -11.86 9.04
CA CYS A 108 11.76 -10.96 10.14
C CYS A 108 13.26 -11.08 10.56
N LEU A 109 14.12 -11.61 9.70
CA LEU A 109 15.55 -11.75 9.95
C LEU A 109 16.29 -10.42 9.76
N PRO A 110 17.47 -10.23 10.36
CA PRO A 110 18.39 -9.16 9.97
C PRO A 110 18.78 -9.24 8.49
N ALA A 111 19.00 -8.08 7.84
CA ALA A 111 19.28 -7.97 6.41
C ALA A 111 20.40 -8.91 5.91
N SER A 112 21.48 -9.08 6.71
CA SER A 112 22.61 -9.94 6.37
C SER A 112 22.28 -11.44 6.29
N LYS A 113 21.14 -11.89 6.85
CA LYS A 113 20.69 -13.29 6.82
C LYS A 113 19.69 -13.59 5.69
N VAL A 114 19.17 -12.57 5.02
CA VAL A 114 18.16 -12.75 3.96
C VAL A 114 18.69 -13.51 2.74
N PRO A 115 19.94 -13.31 2.27
CA PRO A 115 20.49 -14.09 1.15
C PRO A 115 20.47 -15.61 1.40
N ALA A 116 20.82 -16.05 2.61
CA ALA A 116 20.79 -17.46 2.97
C ALA A 116 19.37 -18.02 2.98
N LEU A 117 18.36 -17.25 3.44
CA LEU A 117 16.96 -17.64 3.37
C LEU A 117 16.50 -17.85 1.91
N LEU A 118 16.86 -16.94 1.00
CA LEU A 118 16.46 -17.08 -0.42
C LEU A 118 17.00 -18.35 -1.06
N THR A 119 18.15 -18.87 -0.63
CA THR A 119 18.69 -20.14 -1.14
C THR A 119 17.90 -21.39 -0.68
N GLU A 120 17.17 -21.28 0.44
CA GLU A 120 16.32 -22.38 0.95
C GLU A 120 14.92 -22.37 0.31
N CYS A 121 14.44 -21.21 -0.14
CA CYS A 121 13.08 -21.02 -0.63
C CYS A 121 12.68 -21.94 -1.81
N PRO A 122 13.51 -22.16 -2.85
CA PRO A 122 13.14 -23.01 -3.99
C PRO A 122 12.83 -24.45 -3.60
N GLN A 123 13.55 -25.00 -2.61
CA GLN A 123 13.36 -26.37 -2.12
C GLN A 123 12.00 -26.59 -1.45
N LYS A 124 11.37 -25.49 -1.02
CA LYS A 124 10.05 -25.48 -0.38
C LYS A 124 8.93 -25.02 -1.32
N GLY A 125 9.26 -24.65 -2.56
CA GLY A 125 8.28 -24.18 -3.53
C GLY A 125 7.78 -22.76 -3.27
N VAL A 126 8.51 -21.97 -2.46
CA VAL A 126 8.15 -20.58 -2.13
C VAL A 126 8.02 -19.74 -3.39
N LYS A 127 6.95 -18.99 -3.50
CA LYS A 127 6.68 -18.09 -4.63
C LYS A 127 6.84 -16.62 -4.29
N VAL A 128 6.55 -16.24 -3.04
CA VAL A 128 6.64 -14.86 -2.60
C VAL A 128 7.33 -14.79 -1.24
N VAL A 129 8.28 -13.87 -1.12
CA VAL A 129 8.95 -13.53 0.15
C VAL A 129 8.63 -12.08 0.50
N HIS A 130 7.89 -11.89 1.57
CA HIS A 130 7.65 -10.60 2.20
C HIS A 130 8.81 -10.27 3.14
N LEU A 131 9.51 -9.19 2.86
CA LEU A 131 10.63 -8.70 3.63
C LEU A 131 10.18 -7.57 4.58
N PHE A 132 9.74 -7.94 5.80
CA PHE A 132 9.57 -6.96 6.88
C PHE A 132 10.92 -6.32 7.23
N THR A 133 11.99 -7.06 7.01
CA THR A 133 13.38 -6.63 7.20
C THR A 133 13.65 -5.27 6.58
N ALA A 134 14.20 -4.35 7.37
CA ALA A 134 14.69 -3.04 6.96
C ALA A 134 16.25 -3.01 6.98
N ARG A 135 16.83 -1.85 6.76
CA ARG A 135 18.26 -1.53 6.70
C ARG A 135 18.93 -1.90 5.38
N PHE A 136 18.23 -1.60 4.29
CA PHE A 136 18.73 -1.69 2.92
C PHE A 136 18.99 -0.27 2.33
N SER A 137 18.58 -0.02 1.10
CA SER A 137 18.85 1.23 0.39
C SER A 137 18.30 2.49 1.06
N GLU A 138 17.24 2.36 1.86
CA GLU A 138 16.66 3.46 2.65
C GLU A 138 17.62 4.03 3.70
N THR A 139 18.67 3.30 4.07
CA THR A 139 19.70 3.81 4.97
C THR A 139 20.68 4.80 4.31
N GLY A 140 20.65 4.92 2.97
CA GLY A 140 21.58 5.72 2.19
C GLY A 140 23.01 5.11 2.10
N ARG A 141 23.24 3.90 2.66
CA ARG A 141 24.53 3.22 2.64
C ARG A 141 24.72 2.45 1.33
N GLU A 142 25.90 2.56 0.73
CA GLU A 142 26.21 1.92 -0.54
C GLU A 142 26.26 0.37 -0.42
N ASP A 143 26.80 -0.15 0.67
CA ASP A 143 26.86 -1.60 0.95
C ASP A 143 25.45 -2.20 1.12
N ALA A 144 24.55 -1.48 1.80
CA ALA A 144 23.16 -1.89 1.99
C ALA A 144 22.37 -1.86 0.66
N ALA A 145 22.61 -0.85 -0.18
CA ALA A 145 22.02 -0.81 -1.52
C ALA A 145 22.55 -1.93 -2.43
N LYS A 146 23.83 -2.27 -2.36
CA LYS A 146 24.40 -3.41 -3.09
C LYS A 146 23.78 -4.73 -2.64
N LEU A 147 23.59 -4.92 -1.34
CA LEU A 147 22.93 -6.12 -0.79
C LEU A 147 21.49 -6.23 -1.30
N GLU A 148 20.74 -5.11 -1.32
CA GLU A 148 19.37 -5.07 -1.84
C GLU A 148 19.31 -5.51 -3.31
N MET A 149 20.19 -5.01 -4.15
CA MET A 149 20.27 -5.42 -5.56
C MET A 149 20.67 -6.88 -5.76
N GLU A 150 21.56 -7.40 -4.91
CA GLU A 150 21.93 -8.80 -4.93
C GLU A 150 20.76 -9.71 -4.55
N LEU A 151 19.91 -9.31 -3.58
CA LEU A 151 18.68 -10.04 -3.24
C LEU A 151 17.71 -10.10 -4.42
N LEU A 152 17.55 -8.98 -5.17
CA LEU A 152 16.72 -8.96 -6.37
C LEU A 152 17.22 -9.97 -7.40
N ARG A 153 18.53 -9.96 -7.68
CA ARG A 153 19.15 -10.90 -8.63
C ARG A 153 18.92 -12.35 -8.21
N GLN A 154 19.17 -12.69 -6.94
CA GLN A 154 18.95 -14.04 -6.40
C GLN A 154 17.50 -14.48 -6.51
N ALA A 155 16.55 -13.61 -6.16
CA ALA A 155 15.12 -13.91 -6.25
C ALA A 155 14.67 -14.16 -7.70
N GLN A 156 15.16 -13.34 -8.65
CA GLN A 156 14.87 -13.51 -10.09
C GLN A 156 15.44 -14.80 -10.67
N GLU A 157 16.60 -15.22 -10.22
CA GLU A 157 17.25 -16.48 -10.69
C GLU A 157 16.44 -17.73 -10.31
N VAL A 158 15.65 -17.64 -9.22
CA VAL A 158 14.87 -18.77 -8.70
C VAL A 158 13.34 -18.55 -8.81
N ASP A 159 12.92 -17.57 -9.59
CA ASP A 159 11.50 -17.25 -9.86
C ASP A 159 10.68 -16.99 -8.57
N ILE A 160 11.25 -16.23 -7.64
CA ILE A 160 10.62 -15.78 -6.41
C ILE A 160 10.35 -14.28 -6.49
N ARG A 161 9.16 -13.85 -6.09
CA ARG A 161 8.81 -12.43 -6.00
C ARG A 161 9.11 -11.89 -4.60
N LEU A 162 9.57 -10.64 -4.54
CA LEU A 162 9.85 -9.95 -3.29
C LEU A 162 8.82 -8.84 -3.04
N LEU A 163 8.16 -8.90 -1.89
CA LEU A 163 7.35 -7.81 -1.35
C LEU A 163 8.21 -7.02 -0.34
N GLY A 164 8.43 -5.75 -0.60
CA GLY A 164 9.29 -4.90 0.22
C GLY A 164 10.67 -4.65 -0.42
N PRO A 165 11.76 -4.59 0.35
CA PRO A 165 11.87 -4.69 1.82
C PRO A 165 11.29 -3.49 2.58
N ASN A 166 11.49 -3.47 3.91
CA ASN A 166 11.05 -2.36 4.78
C ASN A 166 9.54 -2.11 4.67
N CYS A 167 8.73 -3.17 4.75
CA CYS A 167 7.27 -3.07 4.64
C CYS A 167 6.58 -3.98 5.66
N ILE A 168 5.33 -3.65 5.99
CA ILE A 168 4.52 -4.43 6.93
C ILE A 168 3.64 -5.50 6.26
N GLY A 169 3.61 -5.54 4.91
CA GLY A 169 2.99 -6.61 4.13
C GLY A 169 1.51 -6.44 3.84
N ILE A 170 0.75 -7.50 3.96
CA ILE A 170 -0.63 -7.60 3.47
C ILE A 170 -1.62 -7.70 4.63
N TYR A 171 -2.68 -6.88 4.58
CA TYR A 171 -3.90 -7.07 5.33
C TYR A 171 -5.01 -7.45 4.37
N TYR A 172 -5.54 -8.66 4.55
CA TYR A 172 -6.63 -9.19 3.76
C TYR A 172 -7.61 -9.95 4.69
N PRO A 173 -8.68 -9.27 5.14
CA PRO A 173 -9.59 -9.80 6.16
C PRO A 173 -10.22 -11.14 5.77
N LYS A 174 -10.59 -11.31 4.51
CA LYS A 174 -11.26 -12.53 4.01
C LYS A 174 -10.38 -13.77 4.15
N GLU A 175 -9.07 -13.64 3.99
CA GLU A 175 -8.10 -14.73 4.14
C GLU A 175 -7.49 -14.80 5.55
N GLY A 176 -7.80 -13.84 6.43
CA GLY A 176 -7.29 -13.83 7.79
C GLY A 176 -5.83 -13.41 7.90
N THR A 177 -5.30 -12.67 6.92
CA THR A 177 -3.96 -12.07 7.03
C THR A 177 -4.06 -10.63 7.51
N SER A 178 -3.18 -10.21 8.43
CA SER A 178 -3.14 -8.85 8.96
C SER A 178 -1.75 -8.44 9.42
N PHE A 179 -1.53 -7.14 9.49
CA PHE A 179 -0.38 -6.52 10.14
C PHE A 179 -0.79 -5.53 11.25
N GLY A 180 -2.07 -5.38 11.51
CA GLY A 180 -2.62 -4.52 12.57
C GLY A 180 -3.34 -5.33 13.65
N TYR A 181 -3.39 -4.80 14.87
CA TYR A 181 -4.03 -5.47 16.01
C TYR A 181 -5.53 -5.23 16.10
N ASP A 182 -5.96 -4.05 15.65
CA ASP A 182 -7.27 -3.46 15.85
C ASP A 182 -8.00 -3.19 14.53
N PHE A 183 -7.63 -3.89 13.49
CA PHE A 183 -8.27 -3.79 12.18
C PHE A 183 -9.57 -4.59 12.14
N PRO A 184 -10.56 -4.19 11.33
CA PRO A 184 -11.77 -4.99 11.15
C PRO A 184 -11.47 -6.40 10.61
N SER A 185 -12.15 -7.41 11.11
CA SER A 185 -12.10 -8.76 10.54
C SER A 185 -13.09 -8.96 9.39
N GLU A 186 -14.09 -8.06 9.28
CA GLU A 186 -15.06 -8.12 8.20
C GLU A 186 -14.46 -7.61 6.89
N PRO A 187 -14.60 -8.36 5.79
CA PRO A 187 -14.16 -7.90 4.47
C PRO A 187 -15.02 -6.77 3.94
N GLY A 188 -14.46 -5.97 3.04
CA GLY A 188 -15.16 -4.88 2.36
C GLY A 188 -14.63 -4.69 0.95
N LYS A 189 -14.79 -3.49 0.39
CA LYS A 189 -14.57 -3.21 -1.02
C LYS A 189 -13.49 -2.16 -1.31
N VAL A 190 -12.77 -1.71 -0.31
CA VAL A 190 -11.68 -0.74 -0.50
C VAL A 190 -10.35 -1.47 -0.56
N GLY A 191 -9.68 -1.35 -1.70
CA GLY A 191 -8.28 -1.76 -1.85
C GLY A 191 -7.34 -0.59 -1.56
N MET A 192 -6.19 -0.86 -0.93
CA MET A 192 -5.17 0.17 -0.71
C MET A 192 -3.78 -0.36 -1.03
N LEU A 193 -2.98 0.47 -1.66
CA LEU A 193 -1.54 0.27 -1.78
C LEU A 193 -0.78 1.43 -1.14
N SER A 194 0.27 1.12 -0.38
CA SER A 194 1.02 2.12 0.39
C SER A 194 2.52 1.83 0.43
N GLN A 195 3.33 2.81 0.10
CA GLN A 195 4.78 2.73 0.32
C GLN A 195 5.14 2.76 1.81
N SER A 196 4.31 3.42 2.63
CA SER A 196 4.52 3.54 4.08
C SER A 196 3.62 2.58 4.86
N GLY A 197 4.22 1.75 5.72
CA GLY A 197 3.49 0.91 6.67
C GLY A 197 2.70 1.74 7.68
N GLY A 198 3.27 2.83 8.19
CA GLY A 198 2.59 3.75 9.10
C GLY A 198 1.36 4.38 8.47
N ALA A 199 1.49 4.93 7.26
CA ALA A 199 0.36 5.53 6.54
C ALA A 199 -0.75 4.51 6.24
N ALA A 200 -0.40 3.26 5.90
CA ALA A 200 -1.38 2.18 5.73
C ALA A 200 -2.14 1.90 7.03
N THR A 201 -1.39 1.79 8.14
CA THR A 201 -1.98 1.53 9.47
C THR A 201 -2.94 2.63 9.90
N GLU A 202 -2.53 3.89 9.77
CA GLU A 202 -3.36 5.05 10.12
C GLU A 202 -4.60 5.14 9.23
N PHE A 203 -4.43 4.94 7.93
CA PHE A 203 -5.56 4.95 7.00
C PHE A 203 -6.60 3.88 7.36
N VAL A 204 -6.17 2.63 7.58
CA VAL A 204 -7.09 1.54 7.97
C VAL A 204 -7.82 1.88 9.26
N ARG A 205 -7.12 2.34 10.29
CA ARG A 205 -7.72 2.70 11.58
C ARG A 205 -8.77 3.79 11.45
N TYR A 206 -8.39 4.94 10.89
CA TYR A 206 -9.31 6.09 10.81
C TYR A 206 -10.46 5.86 9.84
N ALA A 207 -10.23 5.20 8.71
CA ALA A 207 -11.30 4.86 7.78
C ALA A 207 -12.27 3.83 8.38
N SER A 208 -11.77 2.86 9.15
CA SER A 208 -12.60 1.86 9.84
C SER A 208 -13.54 2.47 10.86
N LEU A 209 -13.11 3.50 11.59
CA LEU A 209 -13.96 4.25 12.54
C LEU A 209 -15.12 4.96 11.82
N ARG A 210 -15.00 5.21 10.52
CA ARG A 210 -16.04 5.78 9.66
C ARG A 210 -16.85 4.73 8.89
N GLY A 211 -16.75 3.46 9.29
CA GLY A 211 -17.53 2.37 8.72
C GLY A 211 -16.94 1.74 7.45
N ILE A 212 -15.76 2.15 7.01
CA ILE A 212 -15.09 1.56 5.84
C ILE A 212 -14.60 0.15 6.18
N ARG A 213 -14.74 -0.75 5.21
CA ARG A 213 -14.18 -2.11 5.24
C ARG A 213 -13.33 -2.33 3.98
N PHE A 214 -12.34 -3.20 4.12
CA PHE A 214 -11.28 -3.36 3.13
C PHE A 214 -11.37 -4.71 2.42
N SER A 215 -11.07 -4.69 1.13
CA SER A 215 -10.76 -5.90 0.38
C SER A 215 -9.32 -6.32 0.71
N LYS A 216 -8.36 -5.52 0.29
CA LYS A 216 -6.94 -5.79 0.47
C LYS A 216 -6.19 -4.49 0.76
N VAL A 217 -5.24 -4.51 1.70
CA VAL A 217 -4.31 -3.40 1.94
C VAL A 217 -2.88 -3.92 1.84
N ILE A 218 -2.09 -3.31 0.99
CA ILE A 218 -0.73 -3.73 0.68
C ILE A 218 0.24 -2.62 1.08
N SER A 219 1.11 -2.90 2.06
CA SER A 219 2.30 -2.09 2.32
C SER A 219 3.48 -2.71 1.59
N TYR A 220 4.14 -1.96 0.69
CA TYR A 220 5.17 -2.51 -0.18
C TYR A 220 6.57 -1.87 0.00
N GLY A 221 6.72 -0.88 0.90
CA GLY A 221 8.01 -0.34 1.34
C GLY A 221 8.91 0.17 0.21
N ASN A 222 10.15 -0.31 0.16
CA ASN A 222 11.15 0.12 -0.82
C ASN A 222 10.81 -0.28 -2.28
N ALA A 223 9.84 -1.15 -2.50
CA ALA A 223 9.42 -1.62 -3.82
C ALA A 223 10.60 -2.17 -4.64
N LEU A 224 11.37 -3.10 -4.08
CA LEU A 224 12.57 -3.63 -4.74
C LEU A 224 12.23 -4.40 -6.02
N ASP A 225 11.25 -5.30 -5.95
CA ASP A 225 10.74 -6.12 -7.05
C ASP A 225 9.28 -5.74 -7.37
N LEU A 226 8.34 -6.09 -6.48
CA LEU A 226 6.95 -5.70 -6.61
C LEU A 226 6.77 -4.22 -6.25
N ASN A 227 6.14 -3.46 -7.14
CA ASN A 227 6.02 -2.01 -7.02
C ASN A 227 4.57 -1.51 -7.14
N GLU A 228 4.38 -0.20 -7.09
CA GLU A 228 3.08 0.46 -7.14
C GLU A 228 2.26 0.13 -8.40
N ALA A 229 2.91 -0.07 -9.54
CA ALA A 229 2.22 -0.40 -10.78
C ALA A 229 1.68 -1.84 -10.76
N ASP A 230 2.43 -2.77 -10.15
CA ASP A 230 2.04 -4.17 -10.01
C ASP A 230 0.78 -4.31 -9.15
N PHE A 231 0.79 -3.68 -7.97
CA PHE A 231 -0.34 -3.75 -7.05
C PHE A 231 -1.56 -2.97 -7.55
N LEU A 232 -1.34 -1.85 -8.24
CA LEU A 232 -2.44 -1.11 -8.86
C LEU A 232 -3.10 -1.93 -9.97
N GLU A 233 -2.32 -2.64 -10.80
CA GLU A 233 -2.83 -3.53 -11.84
C GLU A 233 -3.62 -4.68 -11.24
N TYR A 234 -3.12 -5.29 -10.15
CA TYR A 234 -3.82 -6.32 -9.42
C TYR A 234 -5.17 -5.82 -8.88
N LEU A 235 -5.18 -4.71 -8.13
CA LEU A 235 -6.41 -4.14 -7.55
C LEU A 235 -7.40 -3.67 -8.63
N CYS A 236 -6.91 -3.25 -9.79
CA CYS A 236 -7.76 -2.90 -10.93
C CYS A 236 -8.58 -4.10 -11.42
N GLN A 237 -7.97 -5.28 -11.47
CA GLN A 237 -8.60 -6.53 -11.91
C GLN A 237 -9.35 -7.27 -10.81
N ASP A 238 -9.04 -7.00 -9.54
CA ASP A 238 -9.64 -7.66 -8.39
C ASP A 238 -11.14 -7.33 -8.26
N HIS A 239 -11.98 -8.36 -8.33
CA HIS A 239 -13.44 -8.22 -8.25
C HIS A 239 -13.95 -7.83 -6.86
N GLU A 240 -13.16 -8.03 -5.81
CA GLU A 240 -13.50 -7.64 -4.44
C GLU A 240 -13.22 -6.16 -4.19
N THR A 241 -12.39 -5.53 -5.00
CA THR A 241 -12.02 -4.12 -4.88
C THR A 241 -12.89 -3.25 -5.79
N GLU A 242 -13.67 -2.34 -5.22
CA GLU A 242 -14.47 -1.36 -5.96
C GLU A 242 -13.85 0.04 -5.93
N ILE A 243 -13.08 0.38 -4.88
CA ILE A 243 -12.45 1.67 -4.67
C ILE A 243 -10.97 1.43 -4.36
N ILE A 244 -10.08 2.19 -5.01
CA ILE A 244 -8.64 2.06 -4.78
C ILE A 244 -8.12 3.33 -4.10
N ALA A 245 -7.50 3.18 -2.93
CA ALA A 245 -6.74 4.21 -2.25
C ALA A 245 -5.23 3.96 -2.41
N SER A 246 -4.43 5.01 -2.54
CA SER A 246 -2.99 4.87 -2.74
C SER A 246 -2.20 5.95 -2.02
N TYR A 247 -1.18 5.54 -1.23
CA TYR A 247 -0.19 6.44 -0.65
C TYR A 247 1.16 6.21 -1.33
N ILE A 248 1.68 7.23 -2.01
CA ILE A 248 2.88 7.14 -2.86
C ILE A 248 3.89 8.23 -2.50
N GLU A 249 5.13 7.84 -2.23
CA GLU A 249 6.27 8.72 -2.00
C GLU A 249 7.10 8.95 -3.28
N GLY A 250 7.24 7.92 -4.11
CA GLY A 250 7.95 7.96 -5.39
C GLY A 250 7.49 6.85 -6.32
N ILE A 251 7.82 6.97 -7.60
CA ILE A 251 7.47 5.98 -8.63
C ILE A 251 8.75 5.55 -9.34
N LYS A 252 8.94 4.24 -9.50
CA LYS A 252 10.10 3.67 -10.22
C LYS A 252 9.88 3.63 -11.72
N GLU A 253 8.71 3.20 -12.17
CA GLU A 253 8.37 2.98 -13.59
C GLU A 253 7.25 3.92 -14.05
N GLY A 254 7.53 5.23 -14.15
CA GLY A 254 6.51 6.26 -14.37
C GLY A 254 5.61 6.04 -15.58
N ARG A 255 6.12 5.54 -16.72
CA ARG A 255 5.30 5.26 -17.92
C ARG A 255 4.33 4.10 -17.69
N ARG A 256 4.82 3.01 -17.09
CA ARG A 256 4.01 1.86 -16.76
C ARG A 256 2.93 2.22 -15.74
N PHE A 257 3.33 2.91 -14.67
CA PHE A 257 2.39 3.39 -13.65
C PHE A 257 1.28 4.25 -14.25
N LEU A 258 1.59 5.24 -15.09
CA LEU A 258 0.59 6.10 -15.73
C LEU A 258 -0.36 5.28 -16.62
N SER A 259 0.15 4.33 -17.38
CA SER A 259 -0.67 3.44 -18.22
C SER A 259 -1.64 2.60 -17.38
N VAL A 260 -1.16 2.01 -16.29
CA VAL A 260 -2.00 1.22 -15.36
C VAL A 260 -3.01 2.12 -14.65
N LEU A 261 -2.57 3.28 -14.18
CA LEU A 261 -3.42 4.25 -13.50
C LEU A 261 -4.60 4.71 -14.38
N SER A 262 -4.32 5.02 -15.65
CA SER A 262 -5.38 5.44 -16.58
C SER A 262 -6.42 4.32 -16.80
N ARG A 263 -6.00 3.06 -16.91
CA ARG A 263 -6.93 1.92 -17.01
C ARG A 263 -7.72 1.72 -15.72
N ALA A 264 -7.06 1.80 -14.57
CA ALA A 264 -7.72 1.63 -13.27
C ALA A 264 -8.75 2.73 -13.01
N ALA A 265 -8.42 4.00 -13.28
CA ALA A 265 -9.31 5.13 -13.06
C ALA A 265 -10.55 5.13 -13.97
N LEU A 266 -10.48 4.50 -15.17
CA LEU A 266 -11.63 4.30 -16.03
C LEU A 266 -12.62 3.25 -15.49
N SER A 267 -12.17 2.34 -14.63
CA SER A 267 -12.99 1.23 -14.12
C SER A 267 -13.43 1.41 -12.68
N LYS A 268 -12.62 2.07 -11.86
CA LYS A 268 -12.83 2.23 -10.42
C LYS A 268 -12.38 3.62 -9.98
N PRO A 269 -12.99 4.23 -8.95
CA PRO A 269 -12.41 5.42 -8.30
C PRO A 269 -11.01 5.10 -7.77
N VAL A 270 -10.00 5.86 -8.23
CA VAL A 270 -8.61 5.76 -7.73
C VAL A 270 -8.25 7.07 -7.05
N ILE A 271 -8.04 7.01 -5.73
CA ILE A 271 -7.72 8.17 -4.89
C ILE A 271 -6.25 8.06 -4.48
N ILE A 272 -5.46 9.10 -4.79
CA ILE A 272 -4.02 9.06 -4.58
C ILE A 272 -3.58 10.20 -3.67
N LEU A 273 -2.89 9.85 -2.59
CA LEU A 273 -2.16 10.77 -1.72
C LEU A 273 -0.67 10.72 -2.05
N LYS A 274 -0.15 11.79 -2.64
CA LYS A 274 1.29 11.95 -2.89
C LYS A 274 1.97 12.57 -1.67
N ALA A 275 2.89 11.85 -1.06
CA ALA A 275 3.78 12.38 -0.03
C ALA A 275 5.03 13.04 -0.64
N GLY A 276 5.74 13.82 0.16
CA GLY A 276 6.95 14.53 -0.30
C GLY A 276 6.67 15.65 -1.30
N ARG A 277 5.57 16.38 -1.14
CA ARG A 277 5.16 17.48 -2.05
C ARG A 277 5.96 18.76 -1.87
N GLY A 278 6.29 19.11 -0.64
CA GLY A 278 7.14 20.27 -0.31
C GLY A 278 8.61 19.89 -0.23
N SER A 279 9.51 20.88 -0.27
CA SER A 279 10.96 20.66 -0.27
C SER A 279 11.47 19.85 0.93
N ALA A 280 10.95 20.10 2.14
CA ALA A 280 11.31 19.34 3.32
C ALA A 280 10.76 17.90 3.26
N GLY A 281 9.51 17.70 2.84
CA GLY A 281 8.91 16.40 2.65
C GLY A 281 9.58 15.59 1.55
N ALA A 282 9.96 16.23 0.42
CA ALA A 282 10.71 15.59 -0.66
C ALA A 282 12.08 15.09 -0.19
N LYS A 283 12.78 15.88 0.64
CA LYS A 283 14.04 15.48 1.25
C LYS A 283 13.86 14.31 2.23
N ALA A 284 12.79 14.32 3.02
CA ALA A 284 12.45 13.23 3.92
C ALA A 284 12.10 11.94 3.15
N ALA A 285 11.26 12.03 2.13
CA ALA A 285 10.89 10.89 1.28
C ALA A 285 12.13 10.30 0.56
N ALA A 286 12.99 11.13 0.00
CA ALA A 286 14.22 10.68 -0.64
C ALA A 286 15.18 9.98 0.34
N SER A 287 15.19 10.40 1.60
CA SER A 287 15.98 9.75 2.66
C SER A 287 15.33 8.46 3.17
N HIS A 288 14.01 8.32 3.05
CA HIS A 288 13.25 7.19 3.58
C HIS A 288 13.10 6.03 2.58
N THR A 289 12.98 6.32 1.29
CA THR A 289 12.69 5.29 0.25
C THR A 289 13.72 5.24 -0.87
N ALA A 290 14.80 6.05 -0.80
CA ALA A 290 15.76 6.26 -1.89
C ALA A 290 15.11 6.67 -3.24
N ALA A 291 13.83 7.01 -3.25
CA ALA A 291 13.10 7.43 -4.44
C ALA A 291 13.43 8.90 -4.78
N LEU A 292 13.74 9.16 -6.05
CA LEU A 292 13.89 10.53 -6.54
C LEU A 292 12.54 11.23 -6.53
N ALA A 293 12.43 12.33 -5.79
CA ALA A 293 11.25 13.19 -5.82
C ALA A 293 11.11 13.81 -7.21
N GLY A 294 10.15 13.36 -7.97
CA GLY A 294 9.79 13.97 -9.26
C GLY A 294 9.17 15.37 -9.08
N SER A 295 9.09 16.14 -10.17
CA SER A 295 8.39 17.43 -10.17
C SER A 295 6.93 17.27 -9.75
N LEU A 296 6.47 18.01 -8.74
CA LEU A 296 5.08 18.05 -8.31
C LEU A 296 4.13 18.40 -9.48
N ARG A 297 4.53 19.34 -10.33
CA ARG A 297 3.76 19.71 -11.52
C ARG A 297 3.59 18.55 -12.51
N THR A 298 4.64 17.77 -12.73
CA THR A 298 4.60 16.57 -13.58
C THR A 298 3.64 15.53 -12.97
N TRP A 299 3.71 15.33 -11.65
CA TRP A 299 2.82 14.46 -10.91
C TRP A 299 1.36 14.87 -11.06
N GLU A 300 1.01 16.12 -10.74
CA GLU A 300 -0.34 16.65 -10.83
C GLU A 300 -0.92 16.55 -12.25
N THR A 301 -0.05 16.76 -13.26
CA THR A 301 -0.44 16.61 -14.66
C THR A 301 -0.74 15.15 -15.00
N ALA A 302 0.09 14.21 -14.54
CA ALA A 302 -0.10 12.77 -14.77
C ALA A 302 -1.39 12.25 -14.11
N ILE A 303 -1.66 12.64 -12.85
CA ILE A 303 -2.88 12.26 -12.14
C ILE A 303 -4.13 12.77 -12.87
N ARG A 304 -4.12 14.04 -13.28
CA ARG A 304 -5.23 14.64 -14.03
C ARG A 304 -5.43 13.99 -15.41
N GLN A 305 -4.34 13.67 -16.11
CA GLN A 305 -4.40 12.99 -17.41
C GLN A 305 -4.97 11.57 -17.28
N ALA A 306 -4.70 10.90 -16.16
CA ALA A 306 -5.23 9.57 -15.88
C ALA A 306 -6.68 9.60 -15.32
N GLU A 307 -7.25 10.79 -15.09
CA GLU A 307 -8.56 10.96 -14.46
C GLU A 307 -8.66 10.38 -13.03
N ALA A 308 -7.51 10.22 -12.38
CA ALA A 308 -7.45 9.81 -10.98
C ALA A 308 -7.67 11.00 -10.04
N ILE A 309 -8.07 10.73 -8.81
CA ILE A 309 -8.41 11.75 -7.81
C ILE A 309 -7.22 11.97 -6.89
N GLN A 310 -6.75 13.21 -6.80
CA GLN A 310 -5.66 13.57 -5.92
C GLN A 310 -6.19 14.06 -4.57
N ALA A 311 -5.81 13.36 -3.48
CA ALA A 311 -5.96 13.86 -2.12
C ALA A 311 -4.71 14.64 -1.68
N ARG A 312 -4.89 15.63 -0.81
CA ARG A 312 -3.81 16.47 -0.26
C ARG A 312 -3.36 16.03 1.12
N THR A 313 -4.27 15.43 1.89
CA THR A 313 -4.04 14.93 3.26
C THR A 313 -4.62 13.53 3.40
N LEU A 314 -4.22 12.83 4.46
CA LEU A 314 -4.78 11.53 4.79
C LEU A 314 -6.28 11.63 5.10
N GLU A 315 -6.67 12.70 5.79
CA GLU A 315 -8.08 12.98 6.12
C GLU A 315 -8.91 13.18 4.85
N GLU A 316 -8.46 14.02 3.89
CA GLU A 316 -9.13 14.21 2.61
C GLU A 316 -9.23 12.88 1.82
N MET A 317 -8.20 12.03 1.85
CA MET A 317 -8.24 10.71 1.22
C MET A 317 -9.33 9.83 1.85
N ILE A 318 -9.46 9.86 3.18
CA ILE A 318 -10.51 9.12 3.90
C ILE A 318 -11.89 9.69 3.55
N ASP A 319 -12.08 11.01 3.51
CA ASP A 319 -13.33 11.66 3.15
C ASP A 319 -13.79 11.28 1.74
N LEU A 320 -12.87 11.27 0.79
CA LEU A 320 -13.12 10.84 -0.58
C LEU A 320 -13.53 9.36 -0.63
N VAL A 321 -12.80 8.48 0.06
CA VAL A 321 -13.14 7.04 0.13
C VAL A 321 -14.51 6.85 0.76
N VAL A 322 -14.83 7.53 1.87
CA VAL A 322 -16.15 7.49 2.52
C VAL A 322 -17.25 7.94 1.55
N SER A 323 -16.99 9.00 0.78
CA SER A 323 -17.95 9.50 -0.19
C SER A 323 -18.25 8.46 -1.28
N PHE A 324 -17.23 7.86 -1.90
CA PHE A 324 -17.42 6.81 -2.90
C PHE A 324 -17.99 5.50 -2.32
N TYR A 325 -17.75 5.24 -1.04
CA TYR A 325 -18.22 4.02 -0.38
C TYR A 325 -19.73 4.04 -0.10
N PHE A 326 -20.27 5.18 0.33
CA PHE A 326 -21.64 5.30 0.83
C PHE A 326 -22.58 6.07 -0.10
N LEU A 327 -22.05 6.98 -0.93
CA LEU A 327 -22.89 7.81 -1.79
C LEU A 327 -23.05 7.19 -3.18
N PRO A 328 -24.26 7.27 -3.74
CA PRO A 328 -24.47 6.94 -5.14
C PRO A 328 -23.77 7.97 -6.05
N PRO A 329 -23.51 7.62 -7.33
CA PRO A 329 -22.99 8.59 -8.29
C PRO A 329 -23.89 9.85 -8.37
N ILE A 330 -23.26 11.02 -8.25
CA ILE A 330 -23.96 12.30 -8.32
C ILE A 330 -24.21 12.63 -9.79
N LEU A 331 -25.47 12.70 -10.20
CA LEU A 331 -25.88 12.93 -11.60
C LEU A 331 -26.19 14.40 -11.93
N GLY A 332 -26.08 15.32 -10.96
CA GLY A 332 -26.42 16.72 -11.17
C GLY A 332 -25.77 17.66 -10.16
N LYS A 333 -26.06 18.96 -10.30
CA LYS A 333 -25.51 20.02 -9.45
C LYS A 333 -26.53 20.66 -8.50
N ARG A 334 -27.74 20.14 -8.41
CA ARG A 334 -28.77 20.65 -7.50
C ARG A 334 -28.74 19.90 -6.19
N VAL A 335 -28.73 20.65 -5.07
CA VAL A 335 -28.68 20.13 -3.71
C VAL A 335 -29.88 20.65 -2.93
N GLY A 336 -30.60 19.76 -2.25
CA GLY A 336 -31.58 20.10 -1.23
C GLY A 336 -30.97 19.88 0.15
N ILE A 337 -31.12 20.84 1.06
CA ILE A 337 -30.65 20.74 2.44
C ILE A 337 -31.86 20.45 3.33
N VAL A 338 -31.77 19.36 4.10
CA VAL A 338 -32.77 19.00 5.11
C VAL A 338 -32.02 18.70 6.41
N GLY A 339 -32.34 19.41 7.48
CA GLY A 339 -31.64 19.20 8.75
C GLY A 339 -32.21 20.05 9.89
N GLY A 340 -31.85 19.68 11.13
CA GLY A 340 -32.27 20.37 12.35
C GLY A 340 -31.28 21.47 12.75
N GLY A 341 -31.59 22.72 12.41
CA GLY A 341 -30.83 23.88 12.88
C GLY A 341 -30.48 24.89 11.80
N GLY A 342 -31.05 26.10 11.89
CA GLY A 342 -30.89 27.16 10.89
C GLY A 342 -29.43 27.53 10.63
N GLY A 343 -28.58 27.65 11.66
CA GLY A 343 -27.18 28.01 11.50
C GLY A 343 -26.37 26.97 10.71
N THR A 344 -26.59 25.68 10.96
CA THR A 344 -25.92 24.60 10.23
C THR A 344 -26.37 24.57 8.77
N SER A 345 -27.65 24.82 8.51
CA SER A 345 -28.20 24.87 7.14
C SER A 345 -27.59 26.03 6.35
N VAL A 346 -27.41 27.20 6.95
CA VAL A 346 -26.75 28.36 6.31
C VAL A 346 -25.31 28.03 5.93
N LEU A 347 -24.52 27.52 6.90
CA LEU A 347 -23.12 27.13 6.64
C LEU A 347 -23.02 26.05 5.55
N SER A 348 -23.94 25.08 5.54
CA SER A 348 -23.97 24.05 4.50
C SER A 348 -24.33 24.63 3.12
N ALA A 349 -25.26 25.58 3.06
CA ALA A 349 -25.60 26.23 1.81
C ALA A 349 -24.40 26.96 1.21
N ASP A 350 -23.70 27.76 2.01
CA ASP A 350 -22.49 28.46 1.57
C ASP A 350 -21.44 27.48 1.02
N GLN A 351 -21.16 26.39 1.74
CA GLN A 351 -20.19 25.38 1.31
C GLN A 351 -20.56 24.69 0.01
N TRP A 352 -21.83 24.36 -0.19
CA TRP A 352 -22.28 23.76 -1.44
C TRP A 352 -22.19 24.72 -2.62
N GLU A 353 -22.56 26.00 -2.43
CA GLU A 353 -22.45 27.02 -3.47
C GLU A 353 -20.99 27.32 -3.82
N GLU A 354 -20.09 27.44 -2.83
CA GLU A 354 -18.66 27.57 -3.04
C GLU A 354 -18.06 26.38 -3.81
N ALA A 355 -18.59 25.17 -3.59
CA ALA A 355 -18.21 23.97 -4.33
C ALA A 355 -18.80 23.90 -5.77
N GLY A 356 -19.58 24.91 -6.18
CA GLY A 356 -20.17 25.02 -7.53
C GLY A 356 -21.46 24.22 -7.72
N PHE A 357 -22.15 23.90 -6.63
CA PHE A 357 -23.51 23.34 -6.63
C PHE A 357 -24.57 24.46 -6.49
N SER A 358 -25.79 24.15 -6.82
CA SER A 358 -26.94 25.07 -6.64
C SER A 358 -27.81 24.53 -5.51
N VAL A 359 -27.90 25.27 -4.42
CA VAL A 359 -28.86 24.95 -3.35
C VAL A 359 -30.24 25.42 -3.78
N VAL A 360 -31.16 24.48 -3.92
CA VAL A 360 -32.51 24.76 -4.40
C VAL A 360 -33.55 24.43 -3.33
N PRO A 361 -34.69 25.18 -3.30
CA PRO A 361 -35.79 24.80 -2.42
C PRO A 361 -36.28 23.38 -2.71
N LEU A 362 -36.77 22.71 -1.68
CA LEU A 362 -37.40 21.41 -1.86
C LEU A 362 -38.61 21.51 -2.81
N PRO A 363 -38.84 20.49 -3.65
CA PRO A 363 -40.08 20.44 -4.43
C PRO A 363 -41.31 20.56 -3.52
N PRO A 364 -42.35 21.33 -3.88
CA PRO A 364 -43.50 21.58 -3.02
C PRO A 364 -44.19 20.31 -2.49
N GLN A 365 -44.17 19.24 -3.27
CA GLN A 365 -44.72 17.94 -2.86
C GLN A 365 -43.92 17.30 -1.74
N ILE A 366 -42.59 17.32 -1.85
CA ILE A 366 -41.67 16.79 -0.82
C ILE A 366 -41.78 17.64 0.45
N ASP A 367 -41.81 18.96 0.32
CA ASP A 367 -41.98 19.91 1.44
C ASP A 367 -43.29 19.62 2.20
N GLN A 368 -44.38 19.41 1.50
CA GLN A 368 -45.69 19.07 2.12
C GLN A 368 -45.65 17.68 2.80
N GLU A 369 -44.96 16.72 2.24
CA GLU A 369 -44.85 15.36 2.79
C GLU A 369 -44.05 15.36 4.08
N ILE A 370 -42.92 16.08 4.09
CA ILE A 370 -42.10 16.28 5.30
C ILE A 370 -42.88 16.99 6.41
N LYS A 371 -43.62 18.07 6.07
CA LYS A 371 -44.48 18.80 7.02
C LYS A 371 -45.58 17.92 7.65
N LYS A 372 -46.11 16.97 6.88
CA LYS A 372 -47.10 16.01 7.40
C LYS A 372 -46.46 14.96 8.32
N THR A 373 -45.22 14.55 8.03
CA THR A 373 -44.54 13.51 8.79
C THR A 373 -43.87 14.05 10.06
N LEU A 374 -43.41 15.29 10.02
CA LEU A 374 -42.65 15.96 11.09
C LEU A 374 -43.25 17.38 11.36
N PRO A 375 -44.50 17.49 11.79
CA PRO A 375 -45.17 18.80 11.94
C PRO A 375 -44.54 19.72 12.99
N GLU A 376 -43.82 19.15 13.95
CA GLU A 376 -43.21 19.93 15.04
C GLU A 376 -41.83 20.54 14.68
N LEU A 377 -41.27 20.22 13.52
CA LEU A 377 -39.98 20.72 13.05
C LEU A 377 -40.08 21.85 12.03
N TRP A 378 -41.30 22.32 11.71
CA TRP A 378 -41.55 23.39 10.71
C TRP A 378 -42.29 24.58 11.32
#